data_d08b43339c0d6d16dccd5c942005964e
#
_entry.id   d08b43339c0d6d16dccd5c942005964e
#
_cell.length_a   1.000
_cell.length_b   1.000
_cell.length_c   1.000
_cell.angle_alpha   90.00
_cell.angle_beta   90.00
_cell.angle_gamma   90.00
#
_symmetry.space_group_name_H-M   'P 1'
#
loop_
_entity.id
_entity.type
_entity.pdbx_description
1 polymer ?
#
loop_
_entity_poly.entity_id
_entity_poly.type
_entity_poly.pdbx_seq_one_letter_code
_entity_poly.pdbx_strand_id
1 'polypeptide(L)'
;MNTKLVSANAGHIRVHSVLFGNEIDRIITTVRHLNRAADLAIAAGAASSVTLAYGDSSPSPSFSDADIARIRTECEALADIEYHFFDANLGSAKGHNTLLERAEDKVAAGKSVDSVLIMNPDVMLAPDALIEMARPLRDPKTGMVEARQLPIEHPKEYNRLTGETGWATTACALIPLAVCRELNGFDHESFFLYCDDVDFSWRARLAGYKVIYQPSAAVFHDKRLDKKGRWAPTSSERYYSAEAALLIAHKYSRPAIVRDLLRAFEKSPEKHIQLAAENFQQREREQRLPTPIDPKGKVSAFEGHFYTKHRFEL
;
A
#
# COMPACT_ATOMS: atom_id res chain seq x y z
N MET A 1 -22.48 9.78 34.69
CA MET A 1 -21.46 8.86 34.14
C MET A 1 -20.79 9.54 32.98
N ASN A 2 -19.62 10.14 33.18
CA ASN A 2 -18.82 10.72 32.14
C ASN A 2 -18.13 9.57 31.37
N THR A 3 -18.73 9.11 30.31
CA THR A 3 -18.04 8.31 29.31
C THR A 3 -17.02 9.26 28.66
N LYS A 4 -15.77 9.22 29.11
CA LYS A 4 -14.64 9.73 28.33
C LYS A 4 -14.76 9.06 26.96
N LEU A 5 -15.14 9.83 25.96
CA LEU A 5 -14.95 9.46 24.57
C LEU A 5 -13.45 9.16 24.43
N VAL A 6 -13.10 7.88 24.35
CA VAL A 6 -11.76 7.48 23.99
C VAL A 6 -11.56 8.05 22.57
N SER A 7 -10.78 9.11 22.47
CA SER A 7 -10.47 9.70 21.16
C SER A 7 -9.83 8.61 20.31
N ALA A 8 -10.32 8.44 19.10
CA ALA A 8 -9.65 7.60 18.12
C ALA A 8 -8.29 8.24 17.86
N ASN A 9 -7.26 7.70 18.44
CA ASN A 9 -5.90 8.21 18.31
C ASN A 9 -5.06 7.12 17.65
N ALA A 10 -4.55 7.43 16.45
CA ALA A 10 -3.62 6.56 15.75
C ALA A 10 -2.20 6.58 16.37
N GLY A 11 -2.02 7.36 17.45
CA GLY A 11 -0.74 7.55 18.09
C GLY A 11 0.23 8.37 17.23
N HIS A 12 1.51 8.04 17.29
CA HIS A 12 2.48 8.57 16.35
C HIS A 12 2.32 7.86 15.01
N ILE A 13 2.01 8.61 13.95
CA ILE A 13 1.90 8.11 12.57
C ILE A 13 3.23 8.34 11.87
N ARG A 14 3.85 7.26 11.40
CA ARG A 14 5.00 7.33 10.50
C ARG A 14 4.56 7.08 9.07
N VAL A 15 4.64 8.09 8.22
CA VAL A 15 4.31 8.00 6.79
C VAL A 15 5.49 7.36 6.06
N HIS A 16 5.24 6.31 5.30
CA HIS A 16 6.19 5.64 4.43
C HIS A 16 5.81 5.89 2.97
N SER A 17 6.74 6.42 2.18
CA SER A 17 6.55 6.63 0.75
C SER A 17 7.77 6.15 -0.03
N VAL A 18 7.57 5.24 -0.98
CA VAL A 18 8.64 4.70 -1.83
C VAL A 18 8.69 5.49 -3.13
N LEU A 19 9.86 6.07 -3.42
CA LEU A 19 10.13 6.88 -4.59
C LEU A 19 10.77 6.05 -5.71
N PHE A 20 10.45 6.41 -6.95
CA PHE A 20 11.12 5.91 -8.15
C PHE A 20 11.02 6.94 -9.28
N GLY A 21 12.06 7.77 -9.45
CA GLY A 21 12.12 8.80 -10.49
C GLY A 21 11.09 9.92 -10.32
N ASN A 22 10.72 10.25 -9.07
CA ASN A 22 9.74 11.29 -8.78
C ASN A 22 10.35 12.68 -8.87
N GLU A 23 9.61 13.60 -9.48
CA GLU A 23 10.01 15.00 -9.60
C GLU A 23 9.74 15.76 -8.30
N ILE A 24 10.69 16.59 -7.86
CA ILE A 24 10.65 17.33 -6.59
C ILE A 24 9.40 18.23 -6.46
N ASP A 25 8.97 18.90 -7.52
CA ASP A 25 7.81 19.83 -7.44
C ASP A 25 6.49 19.08 -7.21
N ARG A 26 6.37 17.85 -7.72
CA ARG A 26 5.23 16.98 -7.42
C ARG A 26 5.26 16.51 -5.95
N ILE A 27 6.42 16.16 -5.46
CA ILE A 27 6.62 15.80 -4.04
C ILE A 27 6.30 16.97 -3.12
N ILE A 28 6.73 18.19 -3.43
CA ILE A 28 6.38 19.39 -2.67
C ILE A 28 4.85 19.56 -2.59
N THR A 29 4.15 19.34 -3.71
CA THR A 29 2.68 19.42 -3.71
C THR A 29 2.06 18.38 -2.78
N THR A 30 2.49 17.11 -2.88
CA THR A 30 2.01 16.02 -2.01
C THR A 30 2.28 16.31 -0.53
N VAL A 31 3.48 16.78 -0.21
CA VAL A 31 3.92 17.08 1.15
C VAL A 31 3.10 18.22 1.78
N ARG A 32 2.73 19.26 1.03
CA ARG A 32 1.85 20.34 1.52
C ARG A 32 0.49 19.80 1.94
N HIS A 33 -0.09 18.88 1.16
CA HIS A 33 -1.34 18.22 1.51
C HIS A 33 -1.20 17.33 2.75
N LEU A 34 -0.11 16.57 2.86
CA LEU A 34 0.20 15.77 4.04
C LEU A 34 0.37 16.67 5.28
N ASN A 35 1.13 17.75 5.16
CA ASN A 35 1.35 18.71 6.26
C ASN A 35 0.03 19.28 6.79
N ARG A 36 -0.88 19.67 5.88
CA ARG A 36 -2.20 20.17 6.26
C ARG A 36 -3.05 19.12 6.96
N ALA A 37 -3.04 17.89 6.46
CA ALA A 37 -3.77 16.78 7.07
C ALA A 37 -3.18 16.40 8.45
N ALA A 38 -1.85 16.44 8.61
CA ALA A 38 -1.17 16.21 9.87
C ALA A 38 -1.51 17.27 10.92
N ASP A 39 -1.44 18.55 10.55
CA ASP A 39 -1.82 19.67 11.41
C ASP A 39 -3.23 19.50 11.99
N LEU A 40 -4.20 19.20 11.13
CA LEU A 40 -5.59 19.00 11.56
C LEU A 40 -5.77 17.71 12.39
N ALA A 41 -5.08 16.63 12.05
CA ALA A 41 -5.16 15.38 12.80
C ALA A 41 -4.59 15.53 14.22
N ILE A 42 -3.47 16.25 14.36
CA ILE A 42 -2.85 16.54 15.67
C ILE A 42 -3.77 17.47 16.47
N ALA A 43 -4.26 18.56 15.87
CA ALA A 43 -5.18 19.48 16.55
C ALA A 43 -6.49 18.81 17.01
N ALA A 44 -7.00 17.85 16.24
CA ALA A 44 -8.17 17.04 16.58
C ALA A 44 -7.92 15.90 17.59
N GLY A 45 -6.66 15.64 17.96
CA GLY A 45 -6.27 14.52 18.82
C GLY A 45 -6.40 13.15 18.12
N ALA A 46 -6.51 13.11 16.79
CA ALA A 46 -6.55 11.88 16.01
C ALA A 46 -5.17 11.24 15.81
N ALA A 47 -4.12 12.04 15.89
CA ALA A 47 -2.73 11.61 15.96
C ALA A 47 -1.99 12.39 17.07
N SER A 48 -0.97 11.81 17.69
CA SER A 48 -0.10 12.50 18.64
C SER A 48 1.00 13.29 17.92
N SER A 49 1.49 12.77 16.82
CA SER A 49 2.48 13.39 15.93
C SER A 49 2.52 12.65 14.61
N VAL A 50 3.10 13.27 13.59
CA VAL A 50 3.28 12.67 12.25
C VAL A 50 4.73 12.89 11.81
N THR A 51 5.37 11.84 11.28
CA THR A 51 6.69 11.90 10.62
C THR A 51 6.61 11.35 9.22
N LEU A 52 7.55 11.69 8.36
CA LEU A 52 7.61 11.23 6.97
C LEU A 52 8.96 10.57 6.69
N ALA A 53 8.93 9.39 6.10
CA ALA A 53 10.11 8.69 5.62
C ALA A 53 9.96 8.36 4.14
N TYR A 54 10.87 8.89 3.34
CA TYR A 54 11.05 8.49 1.95
C TYR A 54 12.08 7.38 1.84
N GLY A 55 11.73 6.35 1.07
CA GLY A 55 12.64 5.31 0.63
C GLY A 55 12.82 5.41 -0.88
N ASP A 56 14.00 5.75 -1.35
CA ASP A 56 14.23 6.00 -2.77
C ASP A 56 14.86 4.79 -3.45
N SER A 57 14.07 4.16 -4.32
CA SER A 57 14.42 3.01 -5.16
C SER A 57 14.92 3.41 -6.56
N SER A 58 15.19 4.70 -6.81
CA SER A 58 15.64 5.21 -8.10
C SER A 58 17.06 4.76 -8.44
N PRO A 59 17.47 4.77 -9.72
CA PRO A 59 18.85 4.43 -10.13
C PRO A 59 19.92 5.40 -9.60
N SER A 60 19.51 6.59 -9.23
CA SER A 60 20.35 7.60 -8.55
C SER A 60 19.45 8.39 -7.58
N PRO A 61 20.01 9.04 -6.54
CA PRO A 61 19.22 9.80 -5.60
C PRO A 61 18.31 10.82 -6.30
N SER A 62 16.99 10.73 -6.02
CA SER A 62 16.00 11.64 -6.59
C SER A 62 16.11 13.05 -6.03
N PHE A 63 16.64 13.19 -4.79
CA PHE A 63 16.70 14.45 -4.08
C PHE A 63 18.10 14.74 -3.56
N SER A 64 18.53 15.99 -3.75
CA SER A 64 19.70 16.57 -3.11
C SER A 64 19.39 17.02 -1.68
N ASP A 65 20.43 17.34 -0.89
CA ASP A 65 20.25 17.94 0.44
C ASP A 65 19.46 19.26 0.38
N ALA A 66 19.63 20.05 -0.70
CA ALA A 66 18.87 21.28 -0.93
C ALA A 66 17.38 20.98 -1.16
N ASP A 67 17.04 19.92 -1.90
CA ASP A 67 15.65 19.49 -2.10
C ASP A 67 15.03 19.02 -0.78
N ILE A 68 15.75 18.26 0.03
CA ILE A 68 15.28 17.84 1.36
C ILE A 68 15.08 19.05 2.29
N ALA A 69 15.98 20.04 2.26
CA ALA A 69 15.79 21.27 2.99
C ALA A 69 14.53 22.03 2.52
N ARG A 70 14.29 22.10 1.20
CA ARG A 70 13.09 22.69 0.62
C ARG A 70 11.82 21.94 1.05
N ILE A 71 11.82 20.59 1.07
CA ILE A 71 10.69 19.81 1.57
C ILE A 71 10.41 20.16 3.04
N ARG A 72 11.45 20.27 3.88
CA ARG A 72 11.29 20.60 5.31
C ARG A 72 10.67 21.97 5.54
N THR A 73 10.93 22.95 4.69
CA THR A 73 10.32 24.29 4.83
C THR A 73 8.80 24.30 4.56
N GLU A 74 8.27 23.26 3.91
CA GLU A 74 6.83 23.12 3.62
C GLU A 74 6.07 22.29 4.67
N CYS A 75 6.75 21.82 5.74
CA CYS A 75 6.25 20.75 6.61
C CYS A 75 6.37 21.07 8.09
N GLU A 76 5.87 22.20 8.54
CA GLU A 76 5.93 22.63 9.96
C GLU A 76 5.20 21.69 10.92
N ALA A 77 4.12 21.03 10.47
CA ALA A 77 3.35 20.10 11.29
C ALA A 77 3.95 18.68 11.36
N LEU A 78 4.93 18.38 10.51
CA LEU A 78 5.64 17.10 10.56
C LEU A 78 6.81 17.17 11.53
N ALA A 79 6.84 16.27 12.50
CA ALA A 79 7.88 16.27 13.54
C ALA A 79 9.28 15.90 13.02
N ASP A 80 9.37 15.13 11.93
CA ASP A 80 10.63 14.77 11.26
C ASP A 80 10.37 14.34 9.82
N ILE A 81 11.40 14.52 8.95
CA ILE A 81 11.41 14.05 7.57
C ILE A 81 12.74 13.36 7.31
N GLU A 82 12.66 12.10 6.89
CA GLU A 82 13.80 11.26 6.56
C GLU A 82 13.80 10.93 5.08
N TYR A 83 14.99 10.85 4.49
CA TYR A 83 15.20 10.40 3.14
C TYR A 83 16.29 9.32 3.12
N HIS A 84 15.98 8.18 2.53
CA HIS A 84 16.85 7.01 2.47
C HIS A 84 16.98 6.54 1.04
N PHE A 85 18.11 6.81 0.41
CA PHE A 85 18.45 6.23 -0.87
C PHE A 85 18.83 4.76 -0.70
N PHE A 86 18.18 3.86 -1.43
CA PHE A 86 18.38 2.42 -1.27
C PHE A 86 19.48 1.84 -2.17
N ASP A 87 19.97 2.64 -3.13
CA ASP A 87 20.97 2.21 -4.15
C ASP A 87 20.52 0.92 -4.91
N ALA A 88 19.23 0.67 -4.96
CA ALA A 88 18.62 -0.47 -5.62
C ALA A 88 17.13 -0.22 -5.87
N ASN A 89 16.60 -0.75 -6.97
CA ASN A 89 15.15 -0.79 -7.17
C ASN A 89 14.54 -1.94 -6.37
N LEU A 90 14.01 -1.62 -5.19
CA LEU A 90 13.40 -2.60 -4.28
C LEU A 90 11.92 -2.90 -4.60
N GLY A 91 11.30 -2.15 -5.50
CA GLY A 91 9.86 -2.23 -5.74
C GLY A 91 9.02 -1.72 -4.55
N SER A 92 7.72 -2.05 -4.54
CA SER A 92 6.80 -1.61 -3.47
C SER A 92 7.03 -2.37 -2.16
N ALA A 93 6.82 -3.69 -2.17
CA ALA A 93 6.81 -4.51 -0.97
C ALA A 93 8.12 -4.44 -0.18
N LYS A 94 9.27 -4.64 -0.84
CA LYS A 94 10.58 -4.60 -0.19
C LYS A 94 10.95 -3.18 0.24
N GLY A 95 10.62 -2.17 -0.57
CA GLY A 95 10.84 -0.77 -0.22
C GLY A 95 10.11 -0.39 1.07
N HIS A 96 8.84 -0.76 1.20
CA HIS A 96 8.08 -0.53 2.43
C HIS A 96 8.59 -1.36 3.61
N ASN A 97 9.02 -2.62 3.40
CA ASN A 97 9.62 -3.43 4.47
C ASN A 97 10.92 -2.80 4.99
N THR A 98 11.77 -2.26 4.11
CA THR A 98 12.99 -1.55 4.52
C THR A 98 12.65 -0.31 5.37
N LEU A 99 11.57 0.41 5.06
CA LEU A 99 11.11 1.52 5.91
C LEU A 99 10.47 1.03 7.21
N LEU A 100 9.83 -0.16 7.23
CA LEU A 100 9.32 -0.79 8.45
C LEU A 100 10.47 -1.19 9.39
N GLU A 101 11.56 -1.78 8.89
CA GLU A 101 12.76 -2.08 9.67
C GLU A 101 13.31 -0.82 10.35
N ARG A 102 13.38 0.30 9.62
CA ARG A 102 13.80 1.58 10.20
C ARG A 102 12.82 2.13 11.23
N ALA A 103 11.51 1.86 11.09
CA ALA A 103 10.52 2.20 12.11
C ALA A 103 10.77 1.39 13.39
N GLU A 104 11.12 0.10 13.26
CA GLU A 104 11.47 -0.75 14.40
C GLU A 104 12.77 -0.27 15.09
N ASP A 105 13.79 0.16 14.33
CA ASP A 105 14.99 0.76 14.89
C ASP A 105 14.66 2.01 15.72
N LYS A 106 13.73 2.84 15.29
CA LYS A 106 13.24 4.00 16.06
C LYS A 106 12.59 3.57 17.37
N VAL A 107 11.74 2.54 17.32
CA VAL A 107 11.09 2.00 18.53
C VAL A 107 12.13 1.41 19.47
N ALA A 108 13.11 0.67 18.98
CA ALA A 108 14.22 0.14 19.78
C ALA A 108 15.06 1.26 20.42
N ALA A 109 15.17 2.41 19.76
CA ALA A 109 15.81 3.61 20.28
C ALA A 109 14.91 4.45 21.23
N GLY A 110 13.74 3.92 21.65
CA GLY A 110 12.83 4.56 22.61
C GLY A 110 11.92 5.64 22.00
N LYS A 111 11.81 5.72 20.67
CA LYS A 111 10.87 6.61 20.00
C LYS A 111 9.53 5.89 19.78
N SER A 112 8.42 6.64 19.88
CA SER A 112 7.10 6.07 19.58
C SER A 112 6.88 5.96 18.07
N VAL A 113 6.37 4.82 17.62
CA VAL A 113 5.73 4.63 16.30
C VAL A 113 4.56 3.68 16.55
N ASP A 114 3.33 4.19 16.47
CA ASP A 114 2.13 3.42 16.78
C ASP A 114 1.45 2.89 15.52
N SER A 115 1.48 3.72 14.47
CA SER A 115 0.87 3.39 13.18
C SER A 115 1.78 3.81 12.02
N VAL A 116 1.67 3.08 10.92
CA VAL A 116 2.35 3.38 9.66
C VAL A 116 1.31 3.75 8.62
N LEU A 117 1.47 4.89 7.98
CA LEU A 117 0.72 5.25 6.78
C LEU A 117 1.53 4.92 5.55
N ILE A 118 1.16 3.88 4.83
CA ILE A 118 1.70 3.62 3.51
C ILE A 118 1.02 4.59 2.54
N MET A 119 1.82 5.37 1.81
CA MET A 119 1.30 6.41 0.92
C MET A 119 2.14 6.51 -0.35
N ASN A 120 1.52 6.38 -1.51
CA ASN A 120 2.22 6.62 -2.77
C ASN A 120 2.67 8.09 -2.88
N PRO A 121 3.80 8.35 -3.55
CA PRO A 121 4.37 9.70 -3.65
C PRO A 121 3.55 10.67 -4.51
N ASP A 122 2.55 10.17 -5.23
CA ASP A 122 1.61 10.92 -6.08
C ASP A 122 0.19 11.00 -5.47
N VAL A 123 0.07 10.76 -4.16
CA VAL A 123 -1.20 10.84 -3.42
C VAL A 123 -1.26 12.12 -2.59
N MET A 124 -2.30 12.92 -2.81
CA MET A 124 -2.61 14.14 -2.07
C MET A 124 -3.79 13.91 -1.13
N LEU A 125 -3.59 14.10 0.17
CA LEU A 125 -4.62 13.89 1.19
C LEU A 125 -5.62 15.05 1.21
N ALA A 126 -6.92 14.74 1.37
CA ALA A 126 -7.88 15.75 1.84
C ALA A 126 -7.50 16.18 3.28
N PRO A 127 -7.84 17.43 3.69
CA PRO A 127 -7.41 17.95 4.98
C PRO A 127 -7.81 17.11 6.20
N ASP A 128 -8.94 16.41 6.13
CA ASP A 128 -9.48 15.57 7.21
C ASP A 128 -9.16 14.06 7.04
N ALA A 129 -8.43 13.67 6.00
CA ALA A 129 -8.20 12.28 5.66
C ALA A 129 -7.58 11.46 6.82
N LEU A 130 -6.57 11.99 7.51
CA LEU A 130 -5.96 11.30 8.65
C LEU A 130 -6.90 11.15 9.84
N ILE A 131 -7.76 12.15 10.07
CA ILE A 131 -8.81 12.07 11.12
C ILE A 131 -9.77 10.93 10.81
N GLU A 132 -10.24 10.87 9.56
CA GLU A 132 -11.18 9.85 9.13
C GLU A 132 -10.55 8.45 9.14
N MET A 133 -9.28 8.30 8.71
CA MET A 133 -8.56 7.03 8.75
C MET A 133 -8.28 6.54 10.17
N ALA A 134 -8.10 7.44 11.15
CA ALA A 134 -7.90 7.06 12.54
C ALA A 134 -9.16 6.51 13.21
N ARG A 135 -10.36 6.88 12.75
CA ARG A 135 -11.64 6.48 13.38
C ARG A 135 -11.84 4.97 13.50
N PRO A 136 -11.60 4.15 12.46
CA PRO A 136 -11.76 2.70 12.56
C PRO A 136 -10.79 2.03 13.53
N LEU A 137 -9.63 2.66 13.85
CA LEU A 137 -8.66 2.11 14.82
C LEU A 137 -9.17 2.07 16.27
N ARG A 138 -10.37 2.61 16.54
CA ARG A 138 -11.07 2.40 17.83
C ARG A 138 -11.40 0.93 18.06
N ASP A 139 -11.63 0.16 17.02
CA ASP A 139 -11.76 -1.29 17.13
C ASP A 139 -10.35 -1.90 17.08
N PRO A 140 -9.89 -2.55 18.17
CA PRO A 140 -8.54 -3.15 18.19
C PRO A 140 -8.36 -4.29 17.20
N LYS A 141 -9.44 -4.76 16.57
CA LYS A 141 -9.39 -5.73 15.49
C LYS A 141 -9.15 -5.08 14.12
N THR A 142 -9.13 -3.76 14.02
CA THR A 142 -8.81 -3.09 12.76
C THR A 142 -7.32 -3.24 12.45
N GLY A 143 -7.00 -3.98 11.38
CA GLY A 143 -5.63 -4.24 10.96
C GLY A 143 -5.15 -3.34 9.83
N MET A 144 -6.07 -2.77 9.05
CA MET A 144 -5.72 -1.89 7.92
C MET A 144 -6.91 -1.01 7.57
N VAL A 145 -6.65 0.27 7.30
CA VAL A 145 -7.67 1.26 6.91
C VAL A 145 -7.22 1.92 5.62
N GLU A 146 -7.99 1.76 4.55
CA GLU A 146 -7.74 2.37 3.24
C GLU A 146 -8.56 3.65 3.07
N ALA A 147 -7.93 4.68 2.51
CA ALA A 147 -8.61 5.89 2.07
C ALA A 147 -9.24 5.73 0.68
N ARG A 148 -10.36 6.43 0.44
CA ARG A 148 -11.00 6.52 -0.87
C ARG A 148 -10.14 7.30 -1.85
N GLN A 149 -9.86 6.72 -3.01
CA GLN A 149 -9.06 7.34 -4.06
C GLN A 149 -9.93 8.06 -5.10
N LEU A 150 -9.52 9.26 -5.51
CA LEU A 150 -10.11 10.07 -6.57
C LEU A 150 -9.03 10.36 -7.62
N PRO A 151 -9.34 10.54 -8.92
CA PRO A 151 -10.65 10.38 -9.55
C PRO A 151 -10.98 8.93 -9.88
N ILE A 152 -10.01 8.01 -9.82
CA ILE A 152 -10.20 6.60 -10.19
C ILE A 152 -9.90 5.70 -8.99
N GLU A 153 -10.84 4.82 -8.70
CA GLU A 153 -10.73 3.81 -7.68
C GLU A 153 -11.06 2.43 -8.24
N HIS A 154 -10.50 1.38 -7.62
CA HIS A 154 -10.94 0.03 -7.90
C HIS A 154 -12.37 -0.18 -7.37
N PRO A 155 -13.29 -0.80 -8.14
CA PRO A 155 -14.57 -1.20 -7.60
C PRO A 155 -14.33 -2.08 -6.38
N LYS A 156 -14.98 -1.73 -5.30
CA LYS A 156 -14.77 -2.38 -4.02
C LYS A 156 -16.09 -2.69 -3.36
N GLU A 157 -16.27 -3.96 -3.02
CA GLU A 157 -17.36 -4.38 -2.17
C GLU A 157 -16.97 -4.18 -0.71
N TYR A 158 -17.82 -3.49 0.04
CA TYR A 158 -17.63 -3.25 1.46
C TYR A 158 -18.95 -3.16 2.21
N ASN A 159 -18.93 -3.47 3.48
CA ASN A 159 -20.08 -3.27 4.37
C ASN A 159 -20.27 -1.77 4.63
N ARG A 160 -21.40 -1.20 4.17
CA ARG A 160 -21.66 0.25 4.26
C ARG A 160 -21.81 0.77 5.69
N LEU A 161 -22.04 -0.11 6.67
CA LEU A 161 -22.15 0.30 8.08
C LEU A 161 -20.82 0.26 8.82
N THR A 162 -19.95 -0.72 8.49
CA THR A 162 -18.69 -0.96 9.21
C THR A 162 -17.46 -0.57 8.41
N GLY A 163 -17.57 -0.37 7.08
CA GLY A 163 -16.45 -0.18 6.17
C GLY A 163 -15.69 -1.47 5.85
N GLU A 164 -16.01 -2.60 6.47
CA GLU A 164 -15.26 -3.84 6.29
C GLU A 164 -15.30 -4.31 4.84
N THR A 165 -14.11 -4.62 4.30
CA THR A 165 -13.91 -5.04 2.91
C THR A 165 -13.03 -6.29 2.84
N GLY A 166 -13.02 -6.93 1.68
CA GLY A 166 -12.20 -8.11 1.42
C GLY A 166 -10.71 -7.83 1.30
N TRP A 167 -10.35 -6.64 0.84
CA TRP A 167 -8.97 -6.21 0.61
C TRP A 167 -8.89 -4.68 0.52
N ALA A 168 -7.69 -4.14 0.70
CA ALA A 168 -7.38 -2.71 0.64
C ALA A 168 -6.14 -2.47 -0.21
N THR A 169 -6.02 -1.30 -0.84
CA THR A 169 -4.80 -0.90 -1.54
C THR A 169 -3.85 -0.17 -0.59
N THR A 170 -2.56 -0.21 -0.91
CA THR A 170 -1.53 0.56 -0.21
C THR A 170 -1.23 1.90 -0.86
N ALA A 171 -2.04 2.35 -1.81
CA ALA A 171 -1.89 3.71 -2.34
C ALA A 171 -2.03 4.77 -1.25
N CYS A 172 -2.95 4.55 -0.28
CA CYS A 172 -3.03 5.28 0.97
C CYS A 172 -3.72 4.40 2.03
N ALA A 173 -2.93 3.78 2.91
CA ALA A 173 -3.43 2.85 3.91
C ALA A 173 -2.75 3.05 5.27
N LEU A 174 -3.55 3.21 6.32
CA LEU A 174 -3.09 3.31 7.71
C LEU A 174 -3.15 1.94 8.37
N ILE A 175 -2.01 1.50 8.93
CA ILE A 175 -1.82 0.17 9.50
C ILE A 175 -1.18 0.31 10.88
N PRO A 176 -1.75 -0.27 11.95
CA PRO A 176 -1.07 -0.34 13.24
C PRO A 176 0.29 -1.07 13.10
N LEU A 177 1.36 -0.51 13.66
CA LEU A 177 2.69 -1.11 13.55
C LEU A 177 2.72 -2.54 14.13
N ALA A 178 1.93 -2.80 15.17
CA ALA A 178 1.79 -4.14 15.75
C ALA A 178 1.28 -5.17 14.73
N VAL A 179 0.39 -4.78 13.81
CA VAL A 179 -0.10 -5.66 12.73
C VAL A 179 1.00 -5.90 11.70
N CYS A 180 1.79 -4.88 11.35
CA CYS A 180 2.95 -5.06 10.47
C CYS A 180 3.94 -6.08 11.06
N ARG A 181 4.21 -6.01 12.37
CA ARG A 181 5.07 -6.96 13.08
C ARG A 181 4.53 -8.38 13.04
N GLU A 182 3.27 -8.55 13.43
CA GLU A 182 2.62 -9.87 13.49
C GLU A 182 2.60 -10.57 12.13
N LEU A 183 2.38 -9.78 11.06
CA LEU A 183 2.36 -10.30 9.69
C LEU A 183 3.74 -10.35 9.02
N ASN A 184 4.80 -9.94 9.71
CA ASN A 184 6.16 -9.86 9.16
C ASN A 184 6.23 -8.98 7.90
N GLY A 185 5.54 -7.84 7.89
CA GLY A 185 5.49 -6.90 6.78
C GLY A 185 4.82 -7.45 5.52
N PHE A 186 5.23 -6.95 4.37
CA PHE A 186 4.77 -7.36 3.04
C PHE A 186 5.56 -8.57 2.54
N ASP A 187 4.95 -9.45 1.77
CA ASP A 187 5.64 -10.59 1.12
C ASP A 187 6.43 -10.12 -0.11
N HIS A 188 7.59 -9.57 0.13
CA HIS A 188 8.47 -9.05 -0.90
C HIS A 188 9.23 -10.13 -1.70
N GLU A 189 9.27 -11.36 -1.21
CA GLU A 189 9.84 -12.51 -1.95
C GLU A 189 8.91 -12.94 -3.10
N SER A 190 7.60 -12.81 -2.88
CA SER A 190 6.59 -13.12 -3.91
C SER A 190 6.26 -11.91 -4.78
N PHE A 191 6.09 -10.72 -4.20
CA PHE A 191 5.55 -9.55 -4.88
C PHE A 191 6.56 -8.40 -4.93
N PHE A 192 7.06 -8.12 -6.12
CA PHE A 192 7.89 -6.93 -6.36
C PHE A 192 7.02 -5.67 -6.46
N LEU A 193 5.92 -5.77 -7.21
CA LEU A 193 4.96 -4.72 -7.46
C LEU A 193 3.59 -5.35 -7.71
N TYR A 194 2.51 -4.78 -7.19
CA TYR A 194 1.14 -5.29 -7.25
C TYR A 194 0.86 -6.55 -6.42
N CYS A 195 -0.36 -6.68 -5.97
CA CYS A 195 -0.89 -7.72 -5.11
C CYS A 195 -0.19 -7.89 -3.75
N ASP A 196 0.86 -7.15 -3.45
CA ASP A 196 1.45 -7.04 -2.11
C ASP A 196 0.44 -6.50 -1.09
N ASP A 197 -0.38 -5.55 -1.49
CA ASP A 197 -1.50 -4.99 -0.73
C ASP A 197 -2.65 -5.98 -0.51
N VAL A 198 -3.03 -6.72 -1.55
CA VAL A 198 -4.07 -7.76 -1.48
C VAL A 198 -3.60 -8.92 -0.60
N ASP A 199 -2.36 -9.38 -0.77
CA ASP A 199 -1.74 -10.40 0.07
C ASP A 199 -1.71 -9.97 1.55
N PHE A 200 -1.23 -8.75 1.82
CA PHE A 200 -1.22 -8.22 3.18
C PHE A 200 -2.63 -8.19 3.79
N SER A 201 -3.62 -7.70 3.04
CA SER A 201 -5.02 -7.67 3.46
C SER A 201 -5.56 -9.06 3.80
N TRP A 202 -5.30 -10.05 2.94
CA TRP A 202 -5.77 -11.42 3.16
C TRP A 202 -5.04 -12.10 4.32
N ARG A 203 -3.73 -11.88 4.50
CA ARG A 203 -3.00 -12.35 5.68
C ARG A 203 -3.53 -11.72 6.96
N ALA A 204 -3.82 -10.42 6.96
CA ALA A 204 -4.43 -9.75 8.10
C ALA A 204 -5.79 -10.37 8.46
N ARG A 205 -6.63 -10.66 7.46
CA ARG A 205 -7.93 -11.32 7.69
C ARG A 205 -7.77 -12.78 8.16
N LEU A 206 -6.76 -13.52 7.69
CA LEU A 206 -6.45 -14.86 8.21
C LEU A 206 -6.01 -14.81 9.68
N ALA A 207 -5.30 -13.77 10.09
CA ALA A 207 -4.93 -13.51 11.48
C ALA A 207 -6.09 -13.00 12.36
N GLY A 208 -7.27 -12.74 11.77
CA GLY A 208 -8.48 -12.31 12.49
C GLY A 208 -8.69 -10.81 12.56
N TYR A 209 -7.88 -10.02 11.86
CA TYR A 209 -8.06 -8.58 11.72
C TYR A 209 -9.14 -8.22 10.69
N LYS A 210 -9.70 -7.02 10.85
CA LYS A 210 -10.56 -6.38 9.88
C LYS A 210 -9.74 -5.50 8.95
N VAL A 211 -10.11 -5.51 7.68
CA VAL A 211 -9.63 -4.56 6.67
C VAL A 211 -10.78 -3.62 6.36
N ILE A 212 -10.54 -2.32 6.48
CA ILE A 212 -11.57 -1.28 6.40
C ILE A 212 -11.31 -0.39 5.19
N TYR A 213 -12.31 -0.21 4.37
CA TYR A 213 -12.40 0.87 3.41
C TYR A 213 -13.14 2.03 4.04
N GLN A 214 -12.51 3.22 4.11
CA GLN A 214 -13.04 4.41 4.77
C GLN A 214 -13.40 5.48 3.72
N PRO A 215 -14.63 5.49 3.19
CA PRO A 215 -14.99 6.37 2.09
C PRO A 215 -15.01 7.87 2.43
N SER A 216 -15.07 8.23 3.72
CA SER A 216 -14.96 9.63 4.16
C SER A 216 -13.51 10.13 4.19
N ALA A 217 -12.52 9.25 4.25
CA ALA A 217 -11.12 9.60 4.09
C ALA A 217 -10.78 9.71 2.60
N ALA A 218 -10.87 10.90 2.03
CA ALA A 218 -10.62 11.08 0.60
C ALA A 218 -9.17 11.46 0.31
N VAL A 219 -8.64 10.90 -0.79
CA VAL A 219 -7.33 11.26 -1.34
C VAL A 219 -7.42 11.45 -2.85
N PHE A 220 -6.65 12.37 -3.39
CA PHE A 220 -6.46 12.51 -4.83
C PHE A 220 -5.19 11.76 -5.23
N HIS A 221 -5.31 10.78 -6.11
CA HIS A 221 -4.22 10.00 -6.64
C HIS A 221 -3.94 10.42 -8.08
N ASP A 222 -2.80 11.07 -8.32
CA ASP A 222 -2.42 11.63 -9.63
C ASP A 222 -1.97 10.53 -10.61
N LYS A 223 -2.93 9.66 -10.96
CA LYS A 223 -2.68 8.56 -11.91
C LYS A 223 -2.56 9.09 -13.34
N ARG A 224 -1.68 8.46 -14.12
CA ARG A 224 -1.59 8.72 -15.57
C ARG A 224 -2.85 8.21 -16.27
N LEU A 225 -3.60 9.14 -16.86
CA LEU A 225 -4.81 8.84 -17.60
C LEU A 225 -4.59 9.08 -19.08
N ASP A 226 -5.19 8.24 -19.92
CA ASP A 226 -5.29 8.46 -21.38
C ASP A 226 -6.29 9.59 -21.69
N LYS A 227 -6.40 9.96 -22.97
CA LYS A 227 -7.33 11.00 -23.45
C LYS A 227 -8.82 10.69 -23.18
N LYS A 228 -9.14 9.43 -22.81
CA LYS A 228 -10.48 8.96 -22.45
C LYS A 228 -10.68 8.85 -20.94
N GLY A 229 -9.72 9.33 -20.16
CA GLY A 229 -9.76 9.25 -18.70
C GLY A 229 -9.51 7.85 -18.13
N ARG A 230 -8.93 6.93 -18.90
CA ARG A 230 -8.62 5.57 -18.45
C ARG A 230 -7.16 5.49 -18.04
N TRP A 231 -6.87 4.65 -17.08
CA TRP A 231 -5.51 4.36 -16.68
C TRP A 231 -4.68 3.77 -17.84
N ALA A 232 -3.47 4.30 -18.04
CA ALA A 232 -2.55 3.92 -19.11
C ALA A 232 -1.28 3.27 -18.53
N PRO A 233 -1.31 1.95 -18.21
CA PRO A 233 -0.15 1.26 -17.63
C PRO A 233 1.01 1.14 -18.61
N THR A 234 2.23 1.20 -18.08
CA THR A 234 3.47 0.88 -18.80
C THR A 234 3.62 -0.62 -19.04
N SER A 235 4.57 -1.01 -19.91
CA SER A 235 4.89 -2.43 -20.12
C SER A 235 5.37 -3.12 -18.84
N SER A 236 6.15 -2.44 -18.01
CA SER A 236 6.60 -2.95 -16.70
C SER A 236 5.43 -3.17 -15.75
N GLU A 237 4.51 -2.23 -15.66
CA GLU A 237 3.31 -2.37 -14.83
C GLU A 237 2.42 -3.53 -15.31
N ARG A 238 2.30 -3.74 -16.61
CA ARG A 238 1.58 -4.89 -17.17
C ARG A 238 2.26 -6.22 -16.84
N TYR A 239 3.61 -6.27 -16.97
CA TYR A 239 4.39 -7.45 -16.61
C TYR A 239 4.18 -7.83 -15.14
N TYR A 240 4.44 -6.90 -14.22
CA TYR A 240 4.32 -7.18 -12.78
C TYR A 240 2.89 -7.48 -12.35
N SER A 241 1.90 -6.85 -12.97
CA SER A 241 0.50 -7.19 -12.72
C SER A 241 0.15 -8.61 -13.16
N ALA A 242 0.67 -9.08 -14.30
CA ALA A 242 0.45 -10.45 -14.77
C ALA A 242 1.19 -11.47 -13.89
N GLU A 243 2.44 -11.22 -13.54
CA GLU A 243 3.20 -12.06 -12.62
C GLU A 243 2.52 -12.15 -11.25
N ALA A 244 2.10 -11.02 -10.70
CA ALA A 244 1.40 -10.97 -9.42
C ALA A 244 0.06 -11.71 -9.44
N ALA A 245 -0.68 -11.68 -10.56
CA ALA A 245 -1.93 -12.43 -10.71
C ALA A 245 -1.70 -13.95 -10.63
N LEU A 246 -0.64 -14.47 -11.24
CA LEU A 246 -0.27 -15.89 -11.15
C LEU A 246 0.17 -16.25 -9.72
N LEU A 247 1.02 -15.42 -9.10
CA LEU A 247 1.56 -15.65 -7.77
C LEU A 247 0.48 -15.60 -6.69
N ILE A 248 -0.44 -14.63 -6.75
CA ILE A 248 -1.54 -14.52 -5.77
C ILE A 248 -2.51 -15.71 -5.90
N ALA A 249 -2.84 -16.14 -7.13
CA ALA A 249 -3.68 -17.31 -7.35
C ALA A 249 -3.00 -18.61 -6.83
N HIS A 250 -1.70 -18.75 -7.03
CA HIS A 250 -0.94 -19.88 -6.51
C HIS A 250 -0.89 -19.86 -4.98
N LYS A 251 -0.45 -18.74 -4.39
CA LYS A 251 -0.32 -18.57 -2.94
C LYS A 251 -1.62 -18.83 -2.20
N TYR A 252 -2.75 -18.45 -2.79
CA TYR A 252 -4.07 -18.67 -2.19
C TYR A 252 -4.79 -19.92 -2.68
N SER A 253 -4.03 -20.93 -3.10
CA SER A 253 -4.50 -22.30 -3.39
C SER A 253 -5.59 -22.36 -4.48
N ARG A 254 -5.38 -21.64 -5.59
CA ARG A 254 -6.30 -21.61 -6.75
C ARG A 254 -5.66 -22.20 -8.00
N PRO A 255 -5.35 -23.52 -8.03
CA PRO A 255 -4.63 -24.13 -9.14
C PRO A 255 -5.39 -24.10 -10.47
N ALA A 256 -6.73 -24.04 -10.45
CA ALA A 256 -7.52 -23.88 -11.67
C ALA A 256 -7.27 -22.49 -12.30
N ILE A 257 -7.30 -21.41 -11.49
CA ILE A 257 -7.02 -20.06 -11.95
C ILE A 257 -5.60 -19.97 -12.52
N VAL A 258 -4.60 -20.53 -11.84
CA VAL A 258 -3.22 -20.54 -12.32
C VAL A 258 -3.12 -21.19 -13.71
N ARG A 259 -3.76 -22.36 -13.91
CA ARG A 259 -3.75 -23.03 -15.23
C ARG A 259 -4.39 -22.21 -16.33
N ASP A 260 -5.51 -21.56 -16.03
CA ASP A 260 -6.24 -20.77 -17.01
C ASP A 260 -5.49 -19.49 -17.37
N LEU A 261 -4.89 -18.80 -16.37
CA LEU A 261 -4.02 -17.64 -16.58
C LEU A 261 -2.76 -18.01 -17.39
N LEU A 262 -2.08 -19.11 -17.07
CA LEU A 262 -0.91 -19.57 -17.83
C LEU A 262 -1.27 -19.78 -19.31
N ARG A 263 -2.36 -20.51 -19.60
CA ARG A 263 -2.82 -20.74 -20.99
C ARG A 263 -3.14 -19.45 -21.75
N ALA A 264 -3.73 -18.47 -21.04
CA ALA A 264 -4.06 -17.20 -21.63
C ALA A 264 -2.80 -16.34 -21.88
N PHE A 265 -1.88 -16.31 -20.92
CA PHE A 265 -0.65 -15.50 -20.98
C PHE A 265 0.34 -16.04 -22.02
N GLU A 266 0.50 -17.35 -22.13
CA GLU A 266 1.32 -17.99 -23.17
C GLU A 266 0.85 -17.66 -24.60
N LYS A 267 -0.45 -17.43 -24.77
CA LYS A 267 -1.06 -17.05 -26.07
C LYS A 267 -1.22 -15.54 -26.28
N SER A 268 -0.85 -14.75 -25.28
CA SER A 268 -0.99 -13.30 -25.38
C SER A 268 -0.15 -12.72 -26.52
N PRO A 269 -0.64 -11.74 -27.28
CA PRO A 269 0.18 -11.01 -28.26
C PRO A 269 1.23 -10.11 -27.60
N GLU A 270 1.13 -9.87 -26.31
CA GLU A 270 1.98 -8.96 -25.55
C GLU A 270 3.15 -9.72 -24.89
N LYS A 271 4.38 -9.47 -25.38
CA LYS A 271 5.60 -10.17 -24.90
C LYS A 271 5.81 -10.11 -23.40
N HIS A 272 5.51 -8.99 -22.76
CA HIS A 272 5.66 -8.86 -21.30
C HIS A 272 4.67 -9.73 -20.50
N ILE A 273 3.50 -10.05 -21.07
CA ILE A 273 2.55 -11.00 -20.50
C ILE A 273 3.07 -12.43 -20.66
N GLN A 274 3.61 -12.79 -21.85
CA GLN A 274 4.25 -14.09 -22.06
C GLN A 274 5.43 -14.29 -21.08
N LEU A 275 6.26 -13.24 -20.90
CA LEU A 275 7.40 -13.30 -19.98
C LEU A 275 6.95 -13.54 -18.52
N ALA A 276 5.82 -13.01 -18.10
CA ALA A 276 5.27 -13.28 -16.77
C ALA A 276 4.93 -14.79 -16.58
N ALA A 277 4.35 -15.42 -17.61
CA ALA A 277 4.10 -16.86 -17.58
C ALA A 277 5.41 -17.68 -17.56
N GLU A 278 6.38 -17.33 -18.39
CA GLU A 278 7.70 -17.98 -18.44
C GLU A 278 8.41 -17.92 -17.08
N ASN A 279 8.42 -16.72 -16.44
CA ASN A 279 9.04 -16.52 -15.14
C ASN A 279 8.32 -17.29 -14.02
N PHE A 280 6.99 -17.34 -14.06
CA PHE A 280 6.24 -18.16 -13.10
C PHE A 280 6.62 -19.64 -13.24
N GLN A 281 6.67 -20.19 -14.45
CA GLN A 281 7.07 -21.57 -14.71
C GLN A 281 8.54 -21.83 -14.34
N GLN A 282 9.41 -20.83 -14.50
CA GLN A 282 10.79 -20.92 -14.05
C GLN A 282 10.86 -21.01 -12.51
N ARG A 283 10.14 -20.13 -11.79
CA ARG A 283 10.04 -20.20 -10.31
C ARG A 283 9.51 -21.57 -9.84
N GLU A 284 8.54 -22.14 -10.57
CA GLU A 284 8.00 -23.48 -10.26
C GLU A 284 9.08 -24.57 -10.40
N ARG A 285 9.81 -24.60 -11.53
CA ARG A 285 10.93 -25.54 -11.74
C ARG A 285 12.04 -25.42 -10.70
N GLU A 286 12.30 -24.18 -10.24
CA GLU A 286 13.31 -23.86 -9.24
C GLU A 286 12.80 -23.97 -7.79
N GLN A 287 11.57 -24.42 -7.60
CA GLN A 287 10.91 -24.53 -6.28
C GLN A 287 10.90 -23.21 -5.49
N ARG A 288 10.76 -22.06 -6.18
CA ARG A 288 10.75 -20.71 -5.61
C ARG A 288 9.36 -20.08 -5.59
N LEU A 289 8.31 -20.86 -5.83
CA LEU A 289 6.94 -20.37 -5.65
C LEU A 289 6.61 -20.21 -4.15
N PRO A 290 5.77 -19.25 -3.78
CA PRO A 290 5.33 -19.08 -2.39
C PRO A 290 4.59 -20.33 -1.89
N THR A 291 4.73 -20.63 -0.61
CA THR A 291 3.96 -21.71 0.01
C THR A 291 2.47 -21.42 -0.06
N PRO A 292 1.65 -22.35 -0.59
CA PRO A 292 0.21 -22.14 -0.66
C PRO A 292 -0.44 -22.03 0.72
N ILE A 293 -1.30 -21.05 0.87
CA ILE A 293 -2.12 -20.77 2.06
C ILE A 293 -3.60 -20.71 1.66
N ASP A 294 -4.49 -20.61 2.64
CA ASP A 294 -5.96 -20.52 2.46
C ASP A 294 -6.59 -21.57 1.52
N PRO A 295 -6.31 -22.88 1.69
CA PRO A 295 -6.81 -23.91 0.79
C PRO A 295 -8.33 -24.04 0.78
N LYS A 296 -9.01 -23.53 1.82
CA LYS A 296 -10.47 -23.52 1.94
C LYS A 296 -11.12 -22.25 1.41
N GLY A 297 -10.34 -21.24 0.96
CA GLY A 297 -10.86 -19.96 0.49
C GLY A 297 -11.58 -19.17 1.57
N LYS A 298 -11.04 -19.17 2.78
CA LYS A 298 -11.66 -18.48 3.92
C LYS A 298 -11.68 -16.96 3.75
N VAL A 299 -10.65 -16.41 3.14
CA VAL A 299 -10.47 -14.96 3.00
C VAL A 299 -10.24 -14.50 1.56
N SER A 300 -9.61 -15.36 0.73
CA SER A 300 -9.27 -15.04 -0.64
C SER A 300 -10.51 -15.12 -1.55
N ALA A 301 -11.01 -13.96 -1.97
CA ALA A 301 -12.10 -13.85 -2.92
C ALA A 301 -11.54 -13.55 -4.32
N PHE A 302 -11.94 -14.37 -5.31
CA PHE A 302 -11.61 -14.15 -6.71
C PHE A 302 -12.90 -13.93 -7.51
N GLU A 303 -12.91 -12.91 -8.34
CA GLU A 303 -13.94 -12.65 -9.35
C GLU A 303 -13.41 -13.11 -10.71
N GLY A 304 -13.84 -14.29 -11.16
CA GLY A 304 -13.22 -14.95 -12.30
C GLY A 304 -11.77 -15.35 -11.98
N HIS A 305 -10.81 -14.79 -12.71
CA HIS A 305 -9.38 -15.08 -12.55
C HIS A 305 -8.64 -14.07 -11.66
N PHE A 306 -9.29 -12.99 -11.21
CA PHE A 306 -8.66 -11.89 -10.48
C PHE A 306 -9.34 -11.59 -9.16
N TYR A 307 -8.69 -10.84 -8.28
CA TYR A 307 -9.26 -10.39 -7.02
C TYR A 307 -10.23 -9.21 -7.18
N THR A 308 -10.33 -8.64 -8.42
CA THR A 308 -11.26 -7.56 -8.78
C THR A 308 -11.49 -7.52 -10.29
N LYS A 309 -12.65 -7.01 -10.73
CA LYS A 309 -13.10 -7.02 -12.15
C LYS A 309 -12.24 -6.21 -13.14
N HIS A 310 -11.33 -5.37 -12.68
CA HIS A 310 -10.73 -4.33 -13.53
C HIS A 310 -9.28 -4.53 -13.90
N ARG A 311 -8.60 -5.59 -13.48
CA ARG A 311 -7.17 -5.63 -13.72
C ARG A 311 -6.72 -6.25 -15.01
N PHE A 312 -7.47 -7.15 -15.60
CA PHE A 312 -7.22 -7.67 -16.95
C PHE A 312 -8.51 -8.29 -17.47
N GLU A 313 -9.18 -7.60 -18.39
CA GLU A 313 -10.07 -8.30 -19.31
C GLU A 313 -9.14 -9.06 -20.26
N LEU A 314 -9.13 -10.37 -20.10
CA LEU A 314 -8.51 -11.28 -21.07
C LEU A 314 -9.41 -11.42 -22.27
#